data_e5e6630a269175cc5f7518d39c07175e
#
_entry.id   e5e6630a269175cc5f7518d39c07175e
#
_cell.length_a   1.000
_cell.length_b   1.000
_cell.length_c   1.000
_cell.angle_alpha   90.00
_cell.angle_beta   90.00
_cell.angle_gamma   90.00
#
_symmetry.space_group_name_H-M   'P 1'
#
loop_
_entity.id
_entity.type
_entity.pdbx_description
1 polymer ?
#
loop_
_entity_poly.entity_id
_entity_poly.type
_entity_poly.pdbx_seq_one_letter_code
_entity_poly.pdbx_strand_id
1 'polypeptide(L)'
;MRIGLITSSPDHPVLAATAALLTARGHRVEALDPTAGPDGQAGQAGPDGQAGQAGPDGQTGPFDPPADVYLLKAHTPAALALARRLEERGVPVVNPVAATELCQDRLAMAELARRAGLPFAPTRAAADPAELLAAVEAGGLLLPIVVKSRHSRRHDLVARVDDPARLRALAEEWPDEPVVAQPYLPSTGWDQKLWVVAGQLFCARRRSELAGPEHAELPDGEGGFGPAELSAERAAVALRAGEVFGLDVYGVDLLDGPGEPVVVDVNAFPGIRGQAGAPEALAALALRVGGAESGVPRPRADGTGPGVGSGAATPAPADAGPRTAAG
;
A
#
# COMPACT_ATOMS: atom_id res chain seq x y z
N MET A 1 -5.12 -27.80 -2.39
CA MET A 1 -4.30 -26.68 -2.92
C MET A 1 -3.08 -26.46 -2.03
N ARG A 2 -2.02 -25.91 -2.60
CA ARG A 2 -0.82 -25.43 -1.88
C ARG A 2 -0.84 -23.90 -1.88
N ILE A 3 -0.65 -23.30 -0.72
CA ILE A 3 -0.63 -21.84 -0.53
C ILE A 3 0.74 -21.47 0.04
N GLY A 4 1.46 -20.58 -0.61
CA GLY A 4 2.73 -20.05 -0.13
C GLY A 4 2.54 -18.73 0.62
N LEU A 5 3.27 -18.55 1.72
CA LEU A 5 3.31 -17.29 2.47
C LEU A 5 4.72 -16.71 2.33
N ILE A 6 4.90 -15.64 1.55
CA ILE A 6 6.20 -14.94 1.47
C ILE A 6 6.29 -13.97 2.64
N THR A 7 6.96 -14.40 3.71
CA THR A 7 7.03 -13.66 4.98
C THR A 7 8.22 -14.10 5.82
N SER A 8 8.81 -13.16 6.56
CA SER A 8 9.78 -13.44 7.64
C SER A 8 9.12 -13.63 9.02
N SER A 9 7.78 -13.55 9.09
CA SER A 9 7.01 -13.65 10.33
C SER A 9 5.76 -14.51 10.11
N PRO A 10 5.91 -15.84 9.97
CA PRO A 10 4.76 -16.73 9.74
C PRO A 10 3.79 -16.74 10.91
N ASP A 11 4.28 -16.45 12.13
CA ASP A 11 3.48 -16.37 13.36
C ASP A 11 2.69 -15.06 13.51
N HIS A 12 2.73 -14.17 12.49
CA HIS A 12 1.90 -12.98 12.51
C HIS A 12 0.42 -13.38 12.66
N PRO A 13 -0.34 -12.82 13.64
CA PRO A 13 -1.66 -13.35 14.04
C PRO A 13 -2.62 -13.62 12.89
N VAL A 14 -2.74 -12.69 11.93
CA VAL A 14 -3.64 -12.90 10.79
C VAL A 14 -3.17 -14.03 9.88
N LEU A 15 -1.85 -14.18 9.66
CA LEU A 15 -1.31 -15.26 8.83
C LEU A 15 -1.43 -16.62 9.50
N ALA A 16 -1.09 -16.72 10.79
CA ALA A 16 -1.20 -17.95 11.57
C ALA A 16 -2.66 -18.43 11.62
N ALA A 17 -3.61 -17.54 11.89
CA ALA A 17 -5.03 -17.87 11.89
C ALA A 17 -5.53 -18.28 10.49
N THR A 18 -5.10 -17.57 9.43
CA THR A 18 -5.42 -17.92 8.05
C THR A 18 -4.87 -19.30 7.67
N ALA A 19 -3.61 -19.58 8.04
CA ALA A 19 -2.97 -20.87 7.79
C ALA A 19 -3.70 -22.02 8.52
N ALA A 20 -4.11 -21.80 9.78
CA ALA A 20 -4.89 -22.76 10.52
C ALA A 20 -6.24 -23.08 9.86
N LEU A 21 -6.97 -22.04 9.41
CA LEU A 21 -8.25 -22.19 8.69
C LEU A 21 -8.08 -22.96 7.38
N LEU A 22 -7.04 -22.66 6.60
CA LEU A 22 -6.75 -23.34 5.35
C LEU A 22 -6.36 -24.81 5.58
N THR A 23 -5.51 -25.07 6.58
CA THR A 23 -5.08 -26.43 6.95
C THR A 23 -6.26 -27.27 7.43
N ALA A 24 -7.15 -26.71 8.27
CA ALA A 24 -8.37 -27.39 8.69
C ALA A 24 -9.31 -27.78 7.55
N ARG A 25 -9.21 -27.07 6.40
CA ARG A 25 -9.94 -27.38 5.18
C ARG A 25 -9.18 -28.33 4.22
N GLY A 26 -8.08 -28.91 4.66
CA GLY A 26 -7.28 -29.86 3.89
C GLY A 26 -6.33 -29.23 2.85
N HIS A 27 -6.04 -27.93 2.96
CA HIS A 27 -5.03 -27.25 2.12
C HIS A 27 -3.66 -27.28 2.79
N ARG A 28 -2.60 -27.27 1.99
CA ARG A 28 -1.22 -27.20 2.47
C ARG A 28 -0.74 -25.74 2.45
N VAL A 29 -0.29 -25.25 3.59
CA VAL A 29 0.26 -23.89 3.72
C VAL A 29 1.74 -23.98 4.06
N GLU A 30 2.57 -23.27 3.31
CA GLU A 30 4.02 -23.25 3.46
C GLU A 30 4.52 -21.81 3.59
N ALA A 31 5.27 -21.52 4.66
CA ALA A 31 5.93 -20.23 4.81
C ALA A 31 7.27 -20.24 4.08
N LEU A 32 7.54 -19.18 3.34
CA LEU A 32 8.77 -18.92 2.62
C LEU A 32 9.44 -17.70 3.23
N ASP A 33 10.57 -17.93 3.90
CA ASP A 33 11.41 -16.84 4.37
C ASP A 33 12.26 -16.32 3.18
N PRO A 34 12.03 -15.09 2.70
CA PRO A 34 12.78 -14.55 1.58
C PRO A 34 14.26 -14.28 1.90
N THR A 35 14.66 -14.35 3.19
CA THR A 35 16.05 -14.18 3.62
C THR A 35 16.80 -15.50 3.75
N ALA A 36 16.09 -16.63 3.75
CA ALA A 36 16.72 -17.95 3.71
C ALA A 36 17.36 -18.17 2.31
N GLY A 37 18.63 -18.50 2.28
CA GLY A 37 19.32 -18.86 1.04
C GLY A 37 18.66 -20.05 0.33
N PRO A 38 19.06 -20.38 -0.93
CA PRO A 38 18.46 -21.42 -1.72
C PRO A 38 18.43 -22.82 -1.05
N ASP A 39 19.23 -23.05 -0.03
CA ASP A 39 19.33 -24.31 0.70
C ASP A 39 18.54 -24.35 2.02
N GLY A 40 17.68 -23.35 2.31
CA GLY A 40 16.85 -23.35 3.52
C GLY A 40 17.62 -23.17 4.85
N GLN A 41 18.91 -22.90 4.80
CA GLN A 41 19.72 -22.58 5.98
C GLN A 41 19.81 -21.06 6.15
N ALA A 42 19.48 -20.57 7.35
CA ALA A 42 19.71 -19.19 7.76
C ALA A 42 21.21 -18.87 7.65
N GLY A 43 21.60 -18.20 6.58
CA GLY A 43 22.97 -17.81 6.33
C GLY A 43 23.40 -16.76 7.35
N GLN A 44 24.37 -17.10 8.23
CA GLN A 44 25.16 -16.08 8.91
C GLN A 44 25.90 -15.28 7.84
N ALA A 45 25.64 -13.99 7.77
CA ALA A 45 26.35 -13.06 6.91
C ALA A 45 27.83 -13.02 7.35
N GLY A 46 28.72 -13.65 6.58
CA GLY A 46 30.15 -13.43 6.67
C GLY A 46 30.51 -12.09 6.03
N PRO A 47 31.65 -11.47 6.44
CA PRO A 47 32.00 -10.10 6.07
C PRO A 47 32.48 -9.90 4.62
N ASP A 48 32.47 -10.90 3.77
CA ASP A 48 33.00 -10.80 2.41
C ASP A 48 31.91 -11.03 1.37
N GLY A 49 31.40 -9.91 0.81
CA GLY A 49 30.41 -9.89 -0.26
C GLY A 49 30.93 -10.48 -1.58
N GLN A 50 30.80 -11.77 -1.79
CA GLN A 50 30.88 -12.38 -3.11
C GLN A 50 29.52 -12.99 -3.50
N ALA A 51 28.93 -12.41 -4.54
CA ALA A 51 27.74 -12.96 -5.20
C ALA A 51 28.08 -14.32 -5.78
N GLY A 52 27.48 -15.39 -5.25
CA GLY A 52 27.58 -16.73 -5.79
C GLY A 52 27.01 -16.79 -7.21
N GLN A 53 27.83 -17.22 -8.18
CA GLN A 53 27.43 -17.47 -9.55
C GLN A 53 26.42 -18.63 -9.61
N ALA A 54 25.34 -18.44 -10.36
CA ALA A 54 24.39 -19.49 -10.69
C ALA A 54 25.09 -20.59 -11.52
N GLY A 55 25.04 -21.84 -11.06
CA GLY A 55 25.54 -22.99 -11.82
C GLY A 55 24.63 -23.30 -13.01
N PRO A 56 25.17 -23.90 -14.10
CA PRO A 56 24.47 -24.13 -15.36
C PRO A 56 23.54 -25.36 -15.40
N ASP A 57 23.34 -26.06 -14.32
CA ASP A 57 22.50 -27.26 -14.30
C ASP A 57 21.16 -27.00 -13.65
N GLY A 58 20.07 -27.29 -14.36
CA GLY A 58 18.67 -27.10 -14.00
C GLY A 58 18.27 -27.74 -12.67
N GLN A 59 18.79 -27.21 -11.57
CA GLN A 59 18.33 -27.56 -10.23
C GLN A 59 16.95 -26.96 -10.03
N THR A 60 15.95 -27.83 -9.95
CA THR A 60 14.63 -27.54 -9.41
C THR A 60 14.79 -26.83 -8.06
N GLY A 61 14.48 -25.52 -8.02
CA GLY A 61 14.56 -24.75 -6.79
C GLY A 61 13.62 -25.33 -5.71
N PRO A 62 13.75 -24.94 -4.43
CA PRO A 62 12.94 -25.47 -3.32
C PRO A 62 11.42 -25.30 -3.49
N PHE A 63 10.97 -24.73 -4.62
CA PHE A 63 9.58 -24.40 -4.94
C PHE A 63 9.10 -25.09 -6.23
N ASP A 64 9.59 -26.27 -6.55
CA ASP A 64 9.15 -27.01 -7.74
C ASP A 64 8.41 -28.31 -7.33
N PRO A 65 7.12 -28.46 -7.65
CA PRO A 65 6.25 -27.48 -8.30
C PRO A 65 5.88 -26.31 -7.38
N PRO A 66 5.61 -25.10 -7.93
CA PRO A 66 5.20 -23.95 -7.13
C PRO A 66 3.84 -24.18 -6.45
N ALA A 67 3.53 -23.38 -5.42
CA ALA A 67 2.19 -23.35 -4.86
C ALA A 67 1.17 -22.76 -5.86
N ASP A 68 -0.12 -23.02 -5.62
CA ASP A 68 -1.20 -22.53 -6.49
C ASP A 68 -1.41 -21.00 -6.38
N VAL A 69 -1.00 -20.41 -5.24
CA VAL A 69 -1.02 -18.97 -4.97
C VAL A 69 -0.01 -18.61 -3.89
N TYR A 70 0.54 -17.41 -3.97
CA TYR A 70 1.39 -16.84 -2.92
C TYR A 70 0.78 -15.58 -2.31
N LEU A 71 0.86 -15.45 -0.99
CA LEU A 71 0.51 -14.26 -0.24
C LEU A 71 1.79 -13.49 0.09
N LEU A 72 1.98 -12.31 -0.52
CA LEU A 72 3.18 -11.47 -0.38
C LEU A 72 3.03 -10.53 0.81
N LYS A 73 3.49 -10.99 1.99
CA LYS A 73 3.46 -10.18 3.22
C LYS A 73 4.76 -9.43 3.48
N ALA A 74 5.90 -9.99 3.09
CA ALA A 74 7.18 -9.32 3.21
C ALA A 74 7.44 -8.41 2.01
N HIS A 75 7.98 -7.20 2.27
CA HIS A 75 8.26 -6.18 1.26
C HIS A 75 9.75 -5.89 1.11
N THR A 76 10.61 -6.80 1.56
CA THR A 76 12.05 -6.66 1.37
C THR A 76 12.43 -6.85 -0.10
N PRO A 77 13.56 -6.31 -0.58
CA PRO A 77 14.01 -6.51 -1.96
C PRO A 77 14.07 -8.00 -2.36
N ALA A 78 14.49 -8.89 -1.45
CA ALA A 78 14.54 -10.33 -1.68
C ALA A 78 13.12 -10.93 -1.85
N ALA A 79 12.15 -10.50 -1.02
CA ALA A 79 10.76 -10.94 -1.12
C ALA A 79 10.11 -10.50 -2.44
N LEU A 80 10.33 -9.25 -2.83
CA LEU A 80 9.83 -8.70 -4.09
C LEU A 80 10.47 -9.39 -5.30
N ALA A 81 11.78 -9.66 -5.26
CA ALA A 81 12.47 -10.41 -6.32
C ALA A 81 11.96 -11.86 -6.43
N LEU A 82 11.70 -12.53 -5.31
CA LEU A 82 11.09 -13.87 -5.30
C LEU A 82 9.68 -13.83 -5.90
N ALA A 83 8.84 -12.92 -5.43
CA ALA A 83 7.47 -12.76 -5.91
C ALA A 83 7.42 -12.45 -7.42
N ARG A 84 8.32 -11.60 -7.93
CA ARG A 84 8.44 -11.29 -9.37
C ARG A 84 8.76 -12.52 -10.19
N ARG A 85 9.71 -13.37 -9.75
CA ARG A 85 10.01 -14.64 -10.44
C ARG A 85 8.82 -15.60 -10.46
N LEU A 86 7.98 -15.58 -9.43
CA LEU A 86 6.75 -16.38 -9.40
C LEU A 86 5.70 -15.84 -10.39
N GLU A 87 5.51 -14.53 -10.45
CA GLU A 87 4.61 -13.88 -11.42
C GLU A 87 5.07 -14.14 -12.87
N GLU A 88 6.38 -14.07 -13.15
CA GLU A 88 6.96 -14.40 -14.47
C GLU A 88 6.69 -15.86 -14.90
N ARG A 89 6.56 -16.78 -13.93
CA ARG A 89 6.16 -18.18 -14.17
C ARG A 89 4.63 -18.35 -14.25
N GLY A 90 3.87 -17.25 -14.20
CA GLY A 90 2.41 -17.28 -14.26
C GLY A 90 1.73 -17.69 -12.95
N VAL A 91 2.46 -17.72 -11.83
CA VAL A 91 1.92 -18.08 -10.52
C VAL A 91 1.26 -16.84 -9.89
N PRO A 92 0.01 -16.91 -9.43
CA PRO A 92 -0.67 -15.81 -8.79
C PRO A 92 0.02 -15.38 -7.49
N VAL A 93 0.24 -14.06 -7.35
CA VAL A 93 0.77 -13.42 -6.13
C VAL A 93 -0.20 -12.35 -5.64
N VAL A 94 -0.51 -12.33 -4.36
CA VAL A 94 -1.37 -11.36 -3.69
C VAL A 94 -0.57 -10.60 -2.62
N ASN A 95 -0.40 -9.30 -2.74
CA ASN A 95 -0.78 -8.43 -3.85
C ASN A 95 0.23 -8.56 -5.00
N PRO A 96 -0.08 -8.06 -6.21
CA PRO A 96 0.90 -7.99 -7.29
C PRO A 96 2.15 -7.20 -6.87
N VAL A 97 3.33 -7.63 -7.36
CA VAL A 97 4.61 -7.00 -7.00
C VAL A 97 4.62 -5.53 -7.36
N ALA A 98 4.20 -5.18 -8.57
CA ALA A 98 4.18 -3.77 -9.01
C ALA A 98 3.30 -2.87 -8.13
N ALA A 99 2.13 -3.37 -7.70
CA ALA A 99 1.25 -2.65 -6.78
C ALA A 99 1.87 -2.51 -5.38
N THR A 100 2.57 -3.56 -4.92
CA THR A 100 3.27 -3.55 -3.64
C THR A 100 4.43 -2.55 -3.63
N GLU A 101 5.26 -2.52 -4.69
CA GLU A 101 6.37 -1.58 -4.86
C GLU A 101 5.89 -0.12 -4.94
N LEU A 102 4.78 0.12 -5.67
CA LEU A 102 4.19 1.45 -5.76
C LEU A 102 3.81 2.01 -4.39
N CYS A 103 3.28 1.17 -3.49
CA CYS A 103 2.93 1.57 -2.12
C CYS A 103 4.16 1.82 -1.22
N GLN A 104 5.38 1.50 -1.67
CA GLN A 104 6.60 1.82 -0.93
C GLN A 104 7.18 3.19 -1.30
N ASP A 105 6.78 3.82 -2.41
CA ASP A 105 7.19 5.17 -2.81
C ASP A 105 6.02 6.15 -2.59
N ARG A 106 6.08 6.94 -1.51
CA ARG A 106 5.04 7.90 -1.11
C ARG A 106 4.80 9.00 -2.16
N LEU A 107 5.82 9.35 -2.95
CA LEU A 107 5.63 10.29 -4.06
C LEU A 107 4.84 9.66 -5.20
N ALA A 108 5.24 8.47 -5.64
CA ALA A 108 4.54 7.74 -6.71
C ALA A 108 3.08 7.42 -6.31
N MET A 109 2.87 7.06 -5.04
CA MET A 109 1.54 6.86 -4.44
C MET A 109 0.68 8.12 -4.55
N ALA A 110 1.19 9.27 -4.09
CA ALA A 110 0.48 10.55 -4.14
C ALA A 110 0.15 10.99 -5.58
N GLU A 111 1.07 10.78 -6.51
CA GLU A 111 0.87 11.10 -7.92
C GLU A 111 -0.22 10.23 -8.57
N LEU A 112 -0.23 8.91 -8.29
CA LEU A 112 -1.28 8.02 -8.78
C LEU A 112 -2.63 8.38 -8.19
N ALA A 113 -2.71 8.58 -6.87
CA ALA A 113 -3.93 8.99 -6.18
C ALA A 113 -4.51 10.29 -6.76
N ARG A 114 -3.67 11.30 -6.94
CA ARG A 114 -4.07 12.59 -7.54
C ARG A 114 -4.61 12.42 -8.97
N ARG A 115 -3.93 11.62 -9.82
CA ARG A 115 -4.39 11.34 -11.19
C ARG A 115 -5.73 10.62 -11.22
N ALA A 116 -5.96 9.76 -10.24
CA ALA A 116 -7.21 9.01 -10.12
C ALA A 116 -8.34 9.78 -9.41
N GLY A 117 -8.08 11.00 -8.95
CA GLY A 117 -9.05 11.81 -8.21
C GLY A 117 -9.38 11.25 -6.82
N LEU A 118 -8.45 10.51 -6.19
CA LEU A 118 -8.59 10.16 -4.78
C LEU A 118 -8.27 11.38 -3.89
N PRO A 119 -9.00 11.56 -2.77
CA PRO A 119 -8.74 12.64 -1.82
C PRO A 119 -7.47 12.37 -1.00
N PHE A 120 -6.33 12.53 -1.63
CA PHE A 120 -5.01 12.27 -1.04
C PHE A 120 -4.34 13.58 -0.61
N ALA A 121 -3.63 13.55 0.53
CA ALA A 121 -2.93 14.72 1.03
C ALA A 121 -1.93 15.26 -0.01
N PRO A 122 -1.94 16.59 -0.30
CA PRO A 122 -0.96 17.19 -1.20
C PRO A 122 0.46 16.83 -0.75
N THR A 123 1.27 16.34 -1.68
CA THR A 123 2.59 15.79 -1.36
C THR A 123 3.66 16.46 -2.21
N ARG A 124 4.69 17.01 -1.56
CA ARG A 124 5.87 17.59 -2.16
C ARG A 124 7.09 16.74 -1.83
N ALA A 125 7.88 16.36 -2.83
CA ALA A 125 9.15 15.67 -2.61
C ALA A 125 10.29 16.68 -2.40
N ALA A 126 11.31 16.24 -1.65
CA ALA A 126 12.59 16.90 -1.52
C ALA A 126 13.71 15.84 -1.43
N ALA A 127 14.93 16.22 -1.81
CA ALA A 127 16.08 15.33 -1.75
C ALA A 127 16.42 14.94 -0.30
N ASP A 128 16.23 15.88 0.63
CA ASP A 128 16.49 15.72 2.05
C ASP A 128 15.70 16.76 2.87
N PRO A 129 15.73 16.71 4.22
CA PRO A 129 15.08 17.71 5.06
C PRO A 129 15.70 19.12 4.95
N ALA A 130 16.96 19.27 4.54
CA ALA A 130 17.58 20.58 4.36
C ALA A 130 17.00 21.34 3.17
N GLU A 131 16.63 20.63 2.08
CA GLU A 131 15.89 21.24 0.97
C GLU A 131 14.51 21.75 1.39
N LEU A 132 13.83 21.03 2.29
CA LEU A 132 12.56 21.50 2.86
C LEU A 132 12.75 22.75 3.71
N LEU A 133 13.84 22.81 4.51
CA LEU A 133 14.17 23.98 5.31
C LEU A 133 14.40 25.21 4.40
N ALA A 134 15.20 25.06 3.36
CA ALA A 134 15.43 26.13 2.40
C ALA A 134 14.11 26.61 1.74
N ALA A 135 13.21 25.68 1.43
CA ALA A 135 11.89 26.01 0.87
C ALA A 135 11.02 26.80 1.86
N VAL A 136 11.06 26.47 3.16
CA VAL A 136 10.33 27.20 4.21
C VAL A 136 10.93 28.60 4.38
N GLU A 137 12.25 28.74 4.46
CA GLU A 137 12.95 30.01 4.60
C GLU A 137 12.73 30.95 3.40
N ALA A 138 12.56 30.38 2.19
CA ALA A 138 12.18 31.13 0.99
C ALA A 138 10.68 31.44 0.89
N GLY A 139 9.85 31.01 1.84
CA GLY A 139 8.39 31.20 1.80
C GLY A 139 7.64 30.34 0.79
N GLY A 140 8.32 29.33 0.20
CA GLY A 140 7.74 28.40 -0.78
C GLY A 140 7.09 27.15 -0.16
N LEU A 141 7.18 26.99 1.17
CA LEU A 141 6.53 25.91 1.92
C LEU A 141 6.06 26.49 3.28
N LEU A 142 4.78 26.28 3.57
CA LEU A 142 4.17 26.79 4.80
C LEU A 142 4.14 25.72 5.88
N LEU A 143 4.43 26.10 7.12
CA LEU A 143 4.29 25.26 8.31
C LEU A 143 2.89 25.42 8.93
N PRO A 144 2.38 24.42 9.69
CA PRO A 144 3.01 23.13 10.01
C PRO A 144 2.89 22.10 8.89
N ILE A 145 3.87 21.18 8.81
CA ILE A 145 3.90 20.06 7.85
C ILE A 145 4.17 18.73 8.54
N VAL A 146 3.88 17.64 7.85
CA VAL A 146 4.37 16.28 8.17
C VAL A 146 5.46 15.93 7.18
N VAL A 147 6.64 15.60 7.68
CA VAL A 147 7.78 15.10 6.90
C VAL A 147 7.87 13.59 7.07
N LYS A 148 7.95 12.88 5.94
CA LYS A 148 8.07 11.42 5.92
C LYS A 148 9.22 11.02 5.01
N SER A 149 9.93 9.92 5.31
CA SER A 149 10.79 9.29 4.29
C SER A 149 10.00 9.06 3.02
N ARG A 150 10.60 9.31 1.85
CA ARG A 150 9.95 9.01 0.58
C ARG A 150 9.64 7.52 0.43
N HIS A 151 10.60 6.66 0.82
CA HIS A 151 10.41 5.22 0.75
C HIS A 151 10.00 4.66 2.11
N SER A 152 8.78 4.09 2.15
CA SER A 152 8.25 3.47 3.36
C SER A 152 9.04 2.22 3.73
N ARG A 153 9.56 2.18 4.96
CA ARG A 153 10.30 1.05 5.54
C ARG A 153 10.13 1.01 7.06
N ARG A 154 10.63 -0.04 7.67
CA ARG A 154 10.65 -0.10 9.13
C ARG A 154 11.59 0.97 9.71
N HIS A 155 11.11 1.73 10.69
CA HIS A 155 11.86 2.85 11.31
C HIS A 155 12.24 3.97 10.32
N ASP A 156 11.36 4.28 9.39
CA ASP A 156 11.48 5.44 8.53
C ASP A 156 11.12 6.73 9.28
N LEU A 157 11.52 7.86 8.70
CA LEU A 157 11.18 9.16 9.23
C LEU A 157 9.66 9.42 9.06
N VAL A 158 8.99 9.75 10.15
CA VAL A 158 7.66 10.36 10.17
C VAL A 158 7.63 11.38 11.31
N ALA A 159 7.54 12.66 10.98
CA ALA A 159 7.62 13.72 11.97
C ALA A 159 6.70 14.88 11.63
N ARG A 160 6.03 15.44 12.66
CA ARG A 160 5.38 16.73 12.59
C ARG A 160 6.42 17.83 12.77
N VAL A 161 6.31 18.86 11.97
CA VAL A 161 7.20 20.03 11.97
C VAL A 161 6.35 21.28 12.07
N ASP A 162 6.47 21.96 13.19
CA ASP A 162 5.73 23.18 13.49
C ASP A 162 6.56 24.44 13.25
N ASP A 163 7.90 24.31 13.26
CA ASP A 163 8.83 25.44 13.11
C ASP A 163 10.11 25.04 12.34
N PRO A 164 10.91 26.02 11.85
CA PRO A 164 12.15 25.76 11.12
C PRO A 164 13.25 25.10 11.96
N ALA A 165 13.23 25.24 13.30
CA ALA A 165 14.25 24.62 14.16
C ALA A 165 14.13 23.10 14.14
N ARG A 166 12.89 22.58 14.08
CA ARG A 166 12.65 21.13 13.94
C ARG A 166 13.17 20.60 12.59
N LEU A 167 13.03 21.36 11.49
CA LEU A 167 13.63 20.97 10.19
C LEU A 167 15.14 20.91 10.23
N ARG A 168 15.80 21.86 10.92
CA ARG A 168 17.26 21.83 11.09
C ARG A 168 17.69 20.58 11.85
N ALA A 169 17.00 20.24 12.94
CA ALA A 169 17.27 19.02 13.69
C ALA A 169 17.08 17.75 12.82
N LEU A 170 16.03 17.70 12.01
CA LEU A 170 15.82 16.60 11.08
C LEU A 170 16.91 16.52 9.99
N ALA A 171 17.40 17.65 9.49
CA ALA A 171 18.48 17.68 8.51
C ALA A 171 19.82 17.17 9.09
N GLU A 172 20.06 17.38 10.39
CA GLU A 172 21.22 16.80 11.08
C GLU A 172 21.03 15.29 11.35
N GLU A 173 19.82 14.85 11.70
CA GLU A 173 19.50 13.45 12.01
C GLU A 173 19.40 12.57 10.75
N TRP A 174 18.93 13.14 9.63
CA TRP A 174 18.61 12.46 8.37
C TRP A 174 19.20 13.21 7.15
N PRO A 175 20.54 13.39 7.06
CA PRO A 175 21.14 14.31 6.10
C PRO A 175 20.97 13.93 4.63
N ASP A 176 20.85 12.63 4.32
CA ASP A 176 20.75 12.11 2.95
C ASP A 176 19.43 11.35 2.70
N GLU A 177 18.43 11.56 3.55
CA GLU A 177 17.16 10.86 3.45
C GLU A 177 16.21 11.56 2.46
N PRO A 178 15.87 10.94 1.31
CA PRO A 178 14.83 11.47 0.45
C PRO A 178 13.49 11.50 1.18
N VAL A 179 12.84 12.67 1.18
CA VAL A 179 11.63 12.91 1.97
C VAL A 179 10.48 13.41 1.11
N VAL A 180 9.28 13.28 1.67
CA VAL A 180 8.08 13.97 1.23
C VAL A 180 7.53 14.83 2.36
N ALA A 181 6.97 15.98 2.00
CA ALA A 181 6.26 16.86 2.90
C ALA A 181 4.77 16.92 2.54
N GLN A 182 3.92 16.82 3.55
CA GLN A 182 2.47 16.98 3.43
C GLN A 182 2.03 18.09 4.40
N PRO A 183 1.03 18.93 4.07
CA PRO A 183 0.46 19.86 5.06
C PRO A 183 -0.02 19.10 6.30
N TYR A 184 0.29 19.61 7.49
CA TYR A 184 -0.34 19.09 8.70
C TYR A 184 -1.78 19.58 8.75
N LEU A 185 -2.72 18.65 8.62
CA LEU A 185 -4.14 18.96 8.66
C LEU A 185 -4.68 18.74 10.07
N PRO A 186 -5.53 19.64 10.58
CA PRO A 186 -6.17 19.48 11.87
C PRO A 186 -6.94 18.15 11.93
N SER A 187 -6.74 17.42 13.01
CA SER A 187 -7.43 16.15 13.27
C SER A 187 -7.95 16.12 14.70
N THR A 188 -8.77 15.13 15.02
CA THR A 188 -9.25 14.90 16.40
C THR A 188 -8.17 14.32 17.32
N GLY A 189 -6.94 14.15 16.83
CA GLY A 189 -5.86 13.44 17.52
C GLY A 189 -5.92 11.93 17.35
N TRP A 190 -6.84 11.45 16.51
CA TRP A 190 -6.98 10.06 16.14
C TRP A 190 -6.69 9.87 14.65
N ASP A 191 -6.06 8.74 14.32
CA ASP A 191 -5.95 8.21 12.96
C ASP A 191 -6.98 7.10 12.78
N GLN A 192 -7.75 7.16 11.70
CA GLN A 192 -8.64 6.09 11.33
C GLN A 192 -7.90 5.12 10.40
N LYS A 193 -7.76 3.86 10.85
CA LYS A 193 -7.13 2.78 10.10
C LYS A 193 -8.20 1.92 9.48
N LEU A 194 -8.22 1.85 8.16
CA LEU A 194 -9.07 0.94 7.42
C LEU A 194 -8.21 -0.15 6.80
N TRP A 195 -8.66 -1.40 6.96
CA TRP A 195 -8.07 -2.53 6.26
C TRP A 195 -9.10 -3.12 5.31
N VAL A 196 -8.65 -3.51 4.15
CA VAL A 196 -9.48 -4.17 3.15
C VAL A 196 -8.85 -5.50 2.78
N VAL A 197 -9.66 -6.55 2.81
CA VAL A 197 -9.29 -7.88 2.34
C VAL A 197 -10.36 -8.33 1.35
N ALA A 198 -10.00 -8.38 0.07
CA ALA A 198 -10.92 -8.79 -0.99
C ALA A 198 -12.26 -8.02 -1.03
N GLY A 199 -12.22 -6.73 -0.73
CA GLY A 199 -13.40 -5.87 -0.67
C GLY A 199 -14.12 -5.87 0.68
N GLN A 200 -13.77 -6.74 1.63
CA GLN A 200 -14.29 -6.70 2.99
C GLN A 200 -13.51 -5.66 3.81
N LEU A 201 -14.26 -4.71 4.39
CA LEU A 201 -13.70 -3.61 5.18
C LEU A 201 -13.65 -3.94 6.66
N PHE A 202 -12.55 -3.56 7.29
CA PHE A 202 -12.32 -3.56 8.73
C PHE A 202 -11.85 -2.17 9.14
N CYS A 203 -12.29 -1.68 10.27
CA CYS A 203 -11.99 -0.33 10.73
C CYS A 203 -11.63 -0.32 12.21
N ALA A 204 -10.62 0.46 12.55
CA ALA A 204 -10.29 0.84 13.91
C ALA A 204 -9.70 2.24 13.93
N ARG A 205 -9.66 2.88 15.11
CA ARG A 205 -8.94 4.12 15.33
C ARG A 205 -7.81 3.89 16.31
N ARG A 206 -6.73 4.60 16.13
CA ARG A 206 -5.64 4.69 17.10
C ARG A 206 -5.30 6.15 17.37
N ARG A 207 -4.68 6.42 18.52
CA ARG A 207 -4.11 7.73 18.78
C ARG A 207 -3.05 8.05 17.73
N SER A 208 -3.11 9.24 17.16
CA SER A 208 -2.13 9.67 16.18
C SER A 208 -0.77 9.87 16.86
N GLU A 209 0.28 9.32 16.28
CA GLU A 209 1.66 9.55 16.71
C GLU A 209 2.10 11.01 16.47
N LEU A 210 1.37 11.72 15.60
CA LEU A 210 1.59 13.12 15.26
C LEU A 210 0.67 14.07 16.04
N ALA A 211 -0.17 13.55 16.96
CA ALA A 211 -1.03 14.35 17.79
C ALA A 211 -0.18 15.28 18.67
N GLY A 212 -0.50 16.56 18.63
CA GLY A 212 0.16 17.56 19.46
C GLY A 212 -0.26 17.51 20.93
N PRO A 213 0.34 18.37 21.75
CA PRO A 213 0.04 18.44 23.20
C PRO A 213 -1.45 18.75 23.48
N GLU A 214 -2.15 19.35 22.53
CA GLU A 214 -3.60 19.59 22.60
C GLU A 214 -4.44 18.31 22.70
N HIS A 215 -3.85 17.17 22.38
CA HIS A 215 -4.48 15.84 22.44
C HIS A 215 -3.88 14.94 23.51
N ALA A 216 -3.10 15.48 24.44
CA ALA A 216 -2.36 14.68 25.44
C ALA A 216 -3.28 13.86 26.37
N GLU A 217 -4.51 14.31 26.58
CA GLU A 217 -5.50 13.66 27.47
C GLU A 217 -6.33 12.55 26.80
N LEU A 218 -6.11 12.29 25.50
CA LEU A 218 -6.84 11.22 24.82
C LEU A 218 -6.42 9.86 25.39
N PRO A 219 -7.40 8.97 25.72
CA PRO A 219 -7.09 7.65 26.27
C PRO A 219 -6.40 6.78 25.23
N ASP A 220 -5.43 5.99 25.69
CA ASP A 220 -4.89 4.91 24.86
C ASP A 220 -5.95 3.80 24.76
N GLY A 221 -6.28 3.37 23.53
CA GLY A 221 -7.13 2.20 23.32
C GLY A 221 -6.39 0.89 23.69
N GLU A 222 -7.12 -0.16 24.04
CA GLU A 222 -6.53 -1.49 24.24
C GLU A 222 -5.73 -1.92 23.00
N GLY A 223 -4.44 -2.23 23.18
CA GLY A 223 -3.53 -2.55 22.08
C GLY A 223 -3.27 -1.39 21.11
N GLY A 224 -3.56 -0.14 21.51
CA GLY A 224 -3.41 1.04 20.68
C GLY A 224 -4.53 1.25 19.65
N PHE A 225 -5.53 0.38 19.59
CA PHE A 225 -6.68 0.51 18.69
C PHE A 225 -7.99 0.53 19.48
N GLY A 226 -8.93 1.39 19.05
CA GLY A 226 -10.28 1.46 19.57
C GLY A 226 -11.33 1.25 18.47
N PRO A 227 -12.59 1.01 18.86
CA PRO A 227 -13.68 0.92 17.90
C PRO A 227 -13.80 2.23 17.13
N ALA A 228 -14.15 2.13 15.85
CA ALA A 228 -14.40 3.28 15.00
C ALA A 228 -15.70 3.09 14.23
N GLU A 229 -16.48 4.15 14.13
CA GLU A 229 -17.61 4.21 13.20
C GLU A 229 -17.10 4.54 11.81
N LEU A 230 -17.51 3.73 10.84
CA LEU A 230 -17.12 3.91 9.44
C LEU A 230 -18.29 4.54 8.67
N SER A 231 -18.12 5.78 8.23
CA SER A 231 -19.07 6.42 7.34
C SER A 231 -19.04 5.77 5.95
N ALA A 232 -20.16 5.82 5.23
CA ALA A 232 -20.25 5.30 3.86
C ALA A 232 -19.25 5.98 2.92
N GLU A 233 -18.97 7.27 3.12
CA GLU A 233 -18.02 8.04 2.34
C GLU A 233 -16.58 7.55 2.55
N ARG A 234 -16.15 7.35 3.81
CA ARG A 234 -14.83 6.79 4.14
C ARG A 234 -14.67 5.38 3.62
N ALA A 235 -15.72 4.56 3.72
CA ALA A 235 -15.75 3.23 3.13
C ALA A 235 -15.55 3.28 1.61
N ALA A 236 -16.25 4.18 0.91
CA ALA A 236 -16.12 4.34 -0.53
C ALA A 236 -14.69 4.77 -0.94
N VAL A 237 -14.07 5.71 -0.21
CA VAL A 237 -12.68 6.14 -0.44
C VAL A 237 -11.71 4.97 -0.25
N ALA A 238 -11.88 4.18 0.82
CA ALA A 238 -11.02 3.03 1.07
C ALA A 238 -11.13 1.96 -0.03
N LEU A 239 -12.35 1.62 -0.46
CA LEU A 239 -12.57 0.65 -1.56
C LEU A 239 -11.99 1.16 -2.88
N ARG A 240 -12.21 2.44 -3.19
CA ARG A 240 -11.65 3.07 -4.38
C ARG A 240 -10.11 3.06 -4.39
N ALA A 241 -9.47 3.21 -3.23
CA ALA A 241 -8.01 3.09 -3.13
C ALA A 241 -7.54 1.72 -3.63
N GLY A 242 -8.20 0.61 -3.24
CA GLY A 242 -7.86 -0.72 -3.74
C GLY A 242 -7.94 -0.85 -5.26
N GLU A 243 -8.98 -0.29 -5.88
CA GLU A 243 -9.14 -0.26 -7.34
C GLU A 243 -8.01 0.53 -8.02
N VAL A 244 -7.69 1.72 -7.50
CA VAL A 244 -6.68 2.62 -8.05
C VAL A 244 -5.27 2.03 -7.95
N PHE A 245 -4.95 1.41 -6.81
CA PHE A 245 -3.63 0.83 -6.56
C PHE A 245 -3.49 -0.63 -7.00
N GLY A 246 -4.58 -1.28 -7.42
CA GLY A 246 -4.57 -2.69 -7.84
C GLY A 246 -4.31 -3.66 -6.68
N LEU A 247 -4.85 -3.38 -5.50
CA LEU A 247 -4.62 -4.14 -4.27
C LEU A 247 -5.85 -4.93 -3.83
N ASP A 248 -5.66 -6.17 -3.42
CA ASP A 248 -6.69 -7.01 -2.79
C ASP A 248 -6.61 -7.00 -1.25
N VAL A 249 -5.38 -6.85 -0.70
CA VAL A 249 -5.10 -6.82 0.76
C VAL A 249 -4.31 -5.56 1.07
N TYR A 250 -4.95 -4.59 1.71
CA TYR A 250 -4.31 -3.31 1.94
C TYR A 250 -4.86 -2.57 3.16
N GLY A 251 -4.14 -1.55 3.58
CA GLY A 251 -4.56 -0.59 4.58
C GLY A 251 -4.62 0.82 4.00
N VAL A 252 -5.59 1.59 4.44
CA VAL A 252 -5.73 3.01 4.13
C VAL A 252 -5.73 3.79 5.42
N ASP A 253 -4.84 4.76 5.53
CA ASP A 253 -4.77 5.66 6.66
C ASP A 253 -5.52 6.95 6.30
N LEU A 254 -6.63 7.17 6.99
CA LEU A 254 -7.44 8.37 6.86
C LEU A 254 -7.27 9.28 8.07
N LEU A 255 -7.20 10.58 7.84
CA LEU A 255 -7.29 11.55 8.94
C LEU A 255 -8.71 11.54 9.52
N ASP A 256 -8.79 11.46 10.85
CA ASP A 256 -10.05 11.63 11.58
C ASP A 256 -10.23 13.10 11.94
N GLY A 257 -10.83 13.86 11.04
CA GLY A 257 -11.07 15.31 11.16
C GLY A 257 -12.41 15.72 10.58
N PRO A 258 -12.80 16.99 10.83
CA PRO A 258 -13.98 17.57 10.20
C PRO A 258 -13.74 17.75 8.69
N GLY A 259 -14.73 17.40 7.87
CA GLY A 259 -14.68 17.60 6.42
C GLY A 259 -14.55 16.29 5.64
N GLU A 260 -14.19 16.43 4.37
CA GLU A 260 -14.01 15.28 3.47
C GLU A 260 -12.86 14.37 3.95
N PRO A 261 -12.98 13.05 3.76
CA PRO A 261 -11.92 12.12 4.14
C PRO A 261 -10.64 12.40 3.34
N VAL A 262 -9.50 12.47 4.02
CA VAL A 262 -8.19 12.66 3.38
C VAL A 262 -7.32 11.43 3.63
N VAL A 263 -6.91 10.77 2.56
CA VAL A 263 -5.95 9.67 2.60
C VAL A 263 -4.54 10.23 2.79
N VAL A 264 -3.81 9.71 3.75
CA VAL A 264 -2.42 10.11 4.03
C VAL A 264 -1.40 9.02 3.79
N ASP A 265 -1.85 7.76 3.68
CA ASP A 265 -1.00 6.62 3.34
C ASP A 265 -1.84 5.43 2.84
N VAL A 266 -1.25 4.58 1.97
CA VAL A 266 -1.82 3.31 1.52
C VAL A 266 -0.74 2.24 1.65
N ASN A 267 -1.06 1.17 2.37
CA ASN A 267 -0.10 0.13 2.70
C ASN A 267 -0.52 -1.20 2.07
N ALA A 268 0.30 -1.79 1.21
CA ALA A 268 0.08 -3.14 0.69
C ALA A 268 0.28 -4.15 1.83
N PHE A 269 -0.61 -5.11 1.95
CA PHE A 269 -0.61 -6.20 2.93
C PHE A 269 -0.14 -5.77 4.35
N PRO A 270 -0.84 -4.87 5.04
CA PRO A 270 -0.44 -4.34 6.35
C PRO A 270 -0.56 -5.39 7.46
N GLY A 271 -0.14 -5.03 8.67
CA GLY A 271 -0.43 -5.82 9.87
C GLY A 271 -1.89 -5.64 10.28
N ILE A 272 -2.76 -6.57 9.88
CA ILE A 272 -4.16 -6.61 10.29
C ILE A 272 -4.25 -7.32 11.64
N ARG A 273 -4.43 -6.56 12.72
CA ARG A 273 -4.45 -7.11 14.08
C ARG A 273 -5.83 -6.90 14.71
N GLY A 274 -6.32 -7.94 15.43
CA GLY A 274 -7.55 -7.83 16.21
C GLY A 274 -8.84 -7.67 15.40
N GLN A 275 -8.80 -7.88 14.07
CA GLN A 275 -9.97 -7.74 13.21
C GLN A 275 -10.62 -9.11 13.02
N ALA A 276 -11.77 -9.31 13.69
CA ALA A 276 -12.56 -10.53 13.52
C ALA A 276 -13.02 -10.67 12.06
N GLY A 277 -12.90 -11.86 11.49
CA GLY A 277 -13.25 -12.15 10.09
C GLY A 277 -12.15 -11.88 9.08
N ALA A 278 -11.06 -11.17 9.44
CA ALA A 278 -9.96 -10.92 8.51
C ALA A 278 -9.20 -12.20 8.09
N PRO A 279 -8.92 -13.16 8.99
CA PRO A 279 -8.33 -14.44 8.59
C PRO A 279 -9.21 -15.23 7.63
N GLU A 280 -10.53 -15.24 7.84
CA GLU A 280 -11.53 -15.90 7.00
C GLU A 280 -11.57 -15.26 5.60
N ALA A 281 -11.58 -13.91 5.54
CA ALA A 281 -11.55 -13.18 4.30
C ALA A 281 -10.26 -13.45 3.50
N LEU A 282 -9.12 -13.50 4.19
CA LEU A 282 -7.82 -13.79 3.57
C LEU A 282 -7.74 -15.24 3.07
N ALA A 283 -8.27 -16.21 3.84
CA ALA A 283 -8.38 -17.60 3.41
C ALA A 283 -9.26 -17.75 2.17
N ALA A 284 -10.43 -17.09 2.15
CA ALA A 284 -11.32 -17.10 1.00
C ALA A 284 -10.66 -16.46 -0.24
N LEU A 285 -9.92 -15.35 -0.07
CA LEU A 285 -9.16 -14.72 -1.14
C LEU A 285 -8.09 -15.68 -1.71
N ALA A 286 -7.31 -16.33 -0.86
CA ALA A 286 -6.28 -17.27 -1.30
C ALA A 286 -6.89 -18.43 -2.11
N LEU A 287 -8.01 -18.98 -1.66
CA LEU A 287 -8.71 -20.06 -2.37
C LEU A 287 -9.29 -19.61 -3.72
N ARG A 288 -9.86 -18.40 -3.77
CA ARG A 288 -10.41 -17.84 -5.01
C ARG A 288 -9.31 -17.56 -6.05
N VAL A 289 -8.17 -17.02 -5.62
CA VAL A 289 -7.08 -16.65 -6.52
C VAL A 289 -6.28 -17.85 -6.99
N GLY A 290 -6.06 -18.84 -6.14
CA GLY A 290 -5.33 -20.06 -6.46
C GLY A 290 -6.20 -21.20 -6.98
N GLY A 291 -7.52 -21.21 -6.64
CA GLY A 291 -8.48 -22.17 -7.18
C GLY A 291 -8.94 -21.73 -8.56
N ALA A 292 -9.05 -22.69 -9.46
CA ALA A 292 -9.39 -22.47 -10.86
C ALA A 292 -10.87 -22.06 -11.09
N GLU A 293 -11.36 -21.04 -10.44
CA GLU A 293 -12.39 -20.19 -11.03
C GLU A 293 -11.70 -19.18 -11.96
N SER A 294 -10.80 -19.69 -12.76
CA SER A 294 -10.03 -19.01 -13.78
C SER A 294 -10.92 -18.76 -14.99
N GLY A 295 -11.56 -17.61 -15.02
CA GLY A 295 -12.42 -17.22 -16.15
C GLY A 295 -12.55 -15.73 -16.36
N VAL A 296 -12.13 -14.90 -15.40
CA VAL A 296 -12.16 -13.44 -15.55
C VAL A 296 -10.72 -12.90 -15.53
N PRO A 297 -10.18 -12.43 -16.68
CA PRO A 297 -8.91 -11.73 -16.69
C PRO A 297 -9.00 -10.51 -15.78
N ARG A 298 -8.12 -10.40 -14.78
CA ARG A 298 -7.93 -9.13 -14.06
C ARG A 298 -7.59 -8.04 -15.08
N PRO A 299 -8.17 -6.83 -14.99
CA PRO A 299 -7.66 -5.71 -15.74
C PRO A 299 -6.19 -5.50 -15.30
N ARG A 300 -5.27 -5.74 -16.21
CA ARG A 300 -3.87 -5.39 -16.01
C ARG A 300 -3.80 -3.88 -15.85
N ALA A 301 -3.10 -3.42 -14.83
CA ALA A 301 -2.65 -2.05 -14.72
C ALA A 301 -1.50 -1.80 -15.73
N ASP A 302 -1.79 -2.03 -17.01
CA ASP A 302 -0.92 -1.60 -18.09
C ASP A 302 -1.06 -0.08 -18.17
N GLY A 303 0.02 0.63 -17.90
CA GLY A 303 0.12 2.10 -17.92
C GLY A 303 -0.06 2.72 -19.31
N THR A 304 -0.85 2.09 -20.17
CA THR A 304 -1.32 2.63 -21.45
C THR A 304 -2.78 3.09 -21.27
N GLY A 305 -2.93 4.37 -20.93
CA GLY A 305 -4.22 5.05 -21.04
C GLY A 305 -4.83 4.85 -22.43
N PRO A 306 -6.17 4.88 -22.56
CA PRO A 306 -6.83 4.71 -23.85
C PRO A 306 -6.34 5.79 -24.80
N GLY A 307 -5.73 5.36 -25.90
CA GLY A 307 -5.34 6.23 -26.99
C GLY A 307 -6.58 6.99 -27.48
N VAL A 308 -6.49 8.32 -27.48
CA VAL A 308 -7.49 9.20 -28.07
C VAL A 308 -7.49 8.89 -29.55
N GLY A 309 -8.41 8.06 -29.99
CA GLY A 309 -8.71 7.86 -31.40
C GLY A 309 -9.26 9.16 -31.99
N SER A 310 -8.46 9.80 -32.84
CA SER A 310 -8.88 10.89 -33.72
C SER A 310 -9.93 10.38 -34.72
N GLY A 311 -11.20 10.44 -34.33
CA GLY A 311 -12.33 10.23 -35.19
C GLY A 311 -12.74 11.59 -35.81
N ALA A 312 -12.33 11.83 -37.03
CA ALA A 312 -12.84 12.96 -37.83
C ALA A 312 -14.35 12.82 -38.02
N ALA A 313 -15.12 13.70 -37.43
CA ALA A 313 -16.56 13.80 -37.65
C ALA A 313 -16.78 14.57 -39.00
N THR A 314 -17.37 13.87 -39.96
CA THR A 314 -17.92 14.44 -41.19
C THR A 314 -19.20 15.21 -40.83
N PRO A 315 -19.42 16.46 -41.33
CA PRO A 315 -20.67 17.17 -41.09
C PRO A 315 -21.78 16.65 -42.01
N ALA A 316 -22.94 16.35 -41.43
CA ALA A 316 -24.18 16.05 -42.16
C ALA A 316 -24.83 17.32 -42.68
N PRO A 317 -25.59 17.28 -43.82
CA PRO A 317 -26.13 18.44 -44.49
C PRO A 317 -27.36 19.03 -43.78
N ALA A 318 -27.44 20.34 -43.87
CA ALA A 318 -28.57 21.14 -43.42
C ALA A 318 -29.86 20.80 -44.22
N ASP A 319 -30.94 20.49 -43.53
CA ASP A 319 -32.29 20.43 -44.08
C ASP A 319 -33.03 21.74 -43.74
N ALA A 320 -33.61 22.31 -44.78
CA ALA A 320 -34.25 23.61 -44.76
C ALA A 320 -35.79 23.45 -44.73
N GLY A 321 -36.46 24.21 -43.84
CA GLY A 321 -37.83 24.63 -44.04
C GLY A 321 -38.75 24.42 -42.85
N PRO A 322 -39.94 25.10 -42.80
CA PRO A 322 -40.24 26.38 -43.39
C PRO A 322 -40.71 27.46 -42.38
N ARG A 323 -40.68 28.67 -42.83
CA ARG A 323 -41.28 29.88 -42.20
C ARG A 323 -42.79 29.75 -42.08
N THR A 324 -43.36 30.09 -40.93
CA THR A 324 -44.72 30.69 -40.87
C THR A 324 -44.70 31.90 -39.95
N ALA A 325 -45.37 32.92 -40.43
CA ALA A 325 -45.48 34.25 -39.87
C ALA A 325 -46.66 34.34 -38.88
N ALA A 326 -46.66 35.45 -38.22
CA ALA A 326 -47.79 36.18 -37.66
C ALA A 326 -48.14 35.95 -36.17
N GLY A 327 -48.22 37.11 -35.50
CA GLY A 327 -48.86 37.40 -34.26
C GLY A 327 -48.05 38.28 -33.35
#